data_e29f6cb50677af3c7e3f16cf1c096c70
#
_entry.id   e29f6cb50677af3c7e3f16cf1c096c70
#
_cell.length_a   1.000
_cell.length_b   1.000
_cell.length_c   1.000
_cell.angle_alpha   90.00
_cell.angle_beta   90.00
_cell.angle_gamma   90.00
#
_symmetry.space_group_name_H-M   'P 1'
#
loop_
_entity.id
_entity.type
_entity.pdbx_description
1 polymer ?
#
loop_
_entity_poly.entity_id
_entity_poly.type
_entity_poly.pdbx_seq_one_letter_code
_entity_poly.pdbx_strand_id
1 'polypeptide(L)'
;MRRFAEGRPFYFCVLITLLLFGVTFLCRAVFPKAPVGNIAKLPQKTFEPPEGLGLILSDLKSPDTLFWALAIALGLALLAWTGWWAGAGFTRPSRWRNMRLLAFPLLVCALTLSGGVFTSGPAALASTFLAVLVATLGEEIIFRGLLWRALVQQGPVRAVILTSLLAGLLVIGRTATDGPWPEAVRLAALTFCGGFTYGALRWRTTSIWPGILAHTAFAFAVGVATLGTLTFRLVILLSTVGFVAYGLYLLRNPSVRANGGLTKPRPSRVR
;
A
#
# COMPACT_ATOMS: atom_id res chain seq x y z
N MET A 1 -2.18 -3.61 24.95
CA MET A 1 -2.34 -3.68 23.47
C MET A 1 -2.10 -5.08 22.93
N ARG A 2 -0.95 -5.75 23.14
CA ARG A 2 -0.67 -7.08 22.56
C ARG A 2 -1.76 -8.11 22.89
N ARG A 3 -2.15 -8.27 24.17
CA ARG A 3 -3.24 -9.18 24.58
C ARG A 3 -4.57 -8.85 23.93
N PHE A 4 -4.87 -7.56 23.73
CA PHE A 4 -6.09 -7.12 23.04
C PHE A 4 -6.03 -7.49 21.55
N ALA A 5 -4.92 -7.21 20.88
CA ALA A 5 -4.75 -7.53 19.46
C ALA A 5 -4.73 -9.04 19.18
N GLU A 6 -4.19 -9.86 20.10
CA GLU A 6 -4.20 -11.32 19.98
C GLU A 6 -5.57 -11.92 20.35
N GLY A 7 -6.28 -11.36 21.31
CA GLY A 7 -7.59 -11.85 21.77
C GLY A 7 -8.76 -11.37 20.89
N ARG A 8 -8.67 -10.19 20.32
CA ARG A 8 -9.73 -9.57 19.49
C ARG A 8 -9.15 -8.94 18.22
N PRO A 9 -8.53 -9.71 17.34
CA PRO A 9 -7.76 -9.18 16.21
C PRO A 9 -8.58 -8.35 15.23
N PHE A 10 -9.84 -8.71 14.98
CA PHE A 10 -10.72 -7.94 14.11
C PHE A 10 -10.99 -6.52 14.66
N TYR A 11 -11.36 -6.43 15.95
CA TYR A 11 -11.62 -5.12 16.58
C TYR A 11 -10.35 -4.27 16.64
N PHE A 12 -9.19 -4.88 16.86
CA PHE A 12 -7.90 -4.19 16.77
C PHE A 12 -7.69 -3.58 15.38
N CYS A 13 -7.93 -4.34 14.32
CA CYS A 13 -7.76 -3.87 12.95
C CYS A 13 -8.74 -2.73 12.61
N VAL A 14 -10.00 -2.85 13.01
CA VAL A 14 -10.99 -1.78 12.82
C VAL A 14 -10.57 -0.51 13.57
N LEU A 15 -10.13 -0.64 14.83
CA LEU A 15 -9.67 0.50 15.63
C LEU A 15 -8.49 1.22 14.98
N ILE A 16 -7.49 0.50 14.49
CA ILE A 16 -6.34 1.10 13.81
C ILE A 16 -6.79 1.80 12.52
N THR A 17 -7.70 1.20 11.74
CA THR A 17 -8.22 1.82 10.52
C THR A 17 -9.00 3.10 10.83
N LEU A 18 -9.84 3.10 11.88
CA LEU A 18 -10.55 4.30 12.34
C LEU A 18 -9.60 5.39 12.83
N LEU A 19 -8.52 5.01 13.54
CA LEU A 19 -7.49 5.95 13.93
C LEU A 19 -6.83 6.60 12.71
N LEU A 20 -6.53 5.83 11.66
CA LEU A 20 -5.99 6.37 10.42
C LEU A 20 -6.97 7.32 9.70
N PHE A 21 -8.28 7.04 9.75
CA PHE A 21 -9.28 8.02 9.30
C PHE A 21 -9.18 9.33 10.10
N GLY A 22 -9.10 9.24 11.42
CA GLY A 22 -8.90 10.43 12.27
C GLY A 22 -7.65 11.22 11.90
N VAL A 23 -6.53 10.53 11.66
CA VAL A 23 -5.28 11.15 11.18
C VAL A 23 -5.48 11.82 9.81
N THR A 24 -6.25 11.22 8.90
CA THR A 24 -6.57 11.84 7.60
C THR A 24 -7.28 13.19 7.79
N PHE A 25 -8.32 13.22 8.61
CA PHE A 25 -9.05 14.46 8.88
C PHE A 25 -8.18 15.51 9.58
N LEU A 26 -7.34 15.08 10.53
CA LEU A 26 -6.40 15.97 11.22
C LEU A 26 -5.39 16.59 10.24
N CYS A 27 -4.76 15.78 9.38
CA CYS A 27 -3.80 16.28 8.38
C CYS A 27 -4.46 17.30 7.45
N ARG A 28 -5.72 17.08 7.07
CA ARG A 28 -6.47 18.03 6.21
C ARG A 28 -6.90 19.29 6.92
N ALA A 29 -7.25 19.20 8.19
CA ALA A 29 -7.61 20.36 9.00
C ALA A 29 -6.39 21.28 9.22
N VAL A 30 -5.19 20.69 9.40
CA VAL A 30 -3.95 21.46 9.64
C VAL A 30 -3.34 21.95 8.32
N PHE A 31 -3.43 21.16 7.26
CA PHE A 31 -2.89 21.47 5.94
C PHE A 31 -3.99 21.37 4.89
N PRO A 32 -4.91 22.35 4.85
CA PRO A 32 -5.97 22.33 3.85
C PRO A 32 -5.34 22.35 2.46
N LYS A 33 -5.76 21.43 1.60
CA LYS A 33 -5.41 21.51 0.17
C LYS A 33 -5.94 22.85 -0.34
N ALA A 34 -5.09 23.63 -1.03
CA ALA A 34 -5.58 24.78 -1.76
C ALA A 34 -6.77 24.30 -2.62
N PRO A 35 -7.92 24.99 -2.59
CA PRO A 35 -9.05 24.60 -3.41
C PRO A 35 -8.51 24.46 -4.83
N VAL A 36 -8.76 23.31 -5.46
CA VAL A 36 -8.52 23.11 -6.89
C VAL A 36 -9.54 24.00 -7.59
N GLY A 37 -9.30 25.32 -7.47
CA GLY A 37 -10.05 26.35 -8.17
C GLY A 37 -9.92 26.02 -9.64
N ASN A 38 -11.05 26.03 -10.33
CA ASN A 38 -11.20 25.82 -11.77
C ASN A 38 -9.91 26.11 -12.55
N ILE A 39 -9.06 25.12 -12.72
CA ILE A 39 -7.82 25.21 -13.50
C ILE A 39 -8.14 25.72 -14.91
N ALA A 40 -9.39 25.54 -15.38
CA ALA A 40 -9.92 26.09 -16.64
C ALA A 40 -10.05 27.63 -16.66
N LYS A 41 -9.91 28.34 -15.55
CA LYS A 41 -10.06 29.80 -15.48
C LYS A 41 -8.82 30.56 -14.97
N LEU A 42 -7.73 29.88 -14.68
CA LEU A 42 -6.49 30.59 -14.42
C LEU A 42 -5.97 31.12 -15.77
N PRO A 43 -5.71 32.44 -15.89
CA PRO A 43 -4.96 32.94 -17.03
C PRO A 43 -3.66 32.14 -17.09
N GLN A 44 -3.25 31.74 -18.27
CA GLN A 44 -1.97 31.04 -18.56
C GLN A 44 -0.76 31.98 -18.24
N LYS A 45 -0.77 32.63 -17.09
CA LYS A 45 0.44 33.16 -16.51
C LYS A 45 1.26 31.96 -16.10
N THR A 46 2.31 31.72 -16.85
CA THR A 46 3.41 30.81 -16.60
C THR A 46 3.61 30.55 -15.12
N PHE A 47 2.90 29.51 -14.61
CA PHE A 47 3.26 28.92 -13.34
C PHE A 47 4.51 28.09 -13.65
N GLU A 48 5.67 28.71 -13.44
CA GLU A 48 6.89 27.96 -13.43
C GLU A 48 6.83 27.03 -12.21
N PRO A 49 6.69 25.71 -12.41
CA PRO A 49 6.70 24.78 -11.28
C PRO A 49 8.03 24.94 -10.56
N PRO A 50 8.07 24.87 -9.22
CA PRO A 50 9.31 24.93 -8.49
C PRO A 50 10.26 23.84 -9.02
N GLU A 51 11.45 24.24 -9.49
CA GLU A 51 12.41 23.32 -10.06
C GLU A 51 13.23 22.62 -8.98
N GLY A 52 13.68 21.41 -9.29
CA GLY A 52 14.65 20.68 -8.47
C GLY A 52 14.19 20.38 -7.04
N LEU A 53 14.99 20.79 -6.07
CA LEU A 53 14.76 20.51 -4.65
C LEU A 53 13.46 21.14 -4.12
N GLY A 54 13.04 22.30 -4.67
CA GLY A 54 11.80 22.96 -4.28
C GLY A 54 10.56 22.11 -4.55
N LEU A 55 10.51 21.41 -5.68
CA LEU A 55 9.42 20.49 -6.03
C LEU A 55 9.37 19.31 -5.05
N ILE A 56 10.52 18.70 -4.76
CA ILE A 56 10.60 17.58 -3.81
C ILE A 56 10.11 18.01 -2.43
N LEU A 57 10.54 19.19 -1.95
CA LEU A 57 10.12 19.71 -0.65
C LEU A 57 8.63 20.05 -0.60
N SER A 58 8.02 20.53 -1.70
CA SER A 58 6.59 20.83 -1.76
C SER A 58 5.75 19.56 -1.66
N ASP A 59 6.17 18.49 -2.35
CA ASP A 59 5.48 17.20 -2.32
C ASP A 59 5.62 16.51 -0.95
N LEU A 60 6.78 16.63 -0.31
CA LEU A 60 6.99 16.11 1.04
C LEU A 60 6.14 16.81 2.10
N LYS A 61 5.76 18.09 1.87
CA LYS A 61 4.86 18.85 2.74
C LYS A 61 3.38 18.63 2.41
N SER A 62 3.06 17.84 1.41
CA SER A 62 1.66 17.58 1.07
C SER A 62 0.93 16.86 2.19
N PRO A 63 -0.37 17.11 2.41
CA PRO A 63 -1.18 16.41 3.42
C PRO A 63 -1.14 14.90 3.28
N ASP A 64 -1.05 14.41 2.03
CA ASP A 64 -1.00 12.98 1.74
C ASP A 64 0.33 12.34 2.16
N THR A 65 1.46 13.00 1.87
CA THR A 65 2.79 12.52 2.29
C THR A 65 2.91 12.56 3.81
N LEU A 66 2.44 13.64 4.45
CA LEU A 66 2.43 13.76 5.90
C LEU A 66 1.57 12.67 6.54
N PHE A 67 0.38 12.42 6.01
CA PHE A 67 -0.47 11.32 6.47
C PHE A 67 0.28 9.99 6.48
N TRP A 68 0.95 9.64 5.38
CA TRP A 68 1.68 8.37 5.29
C TRP A 68 2.91 8.34 6.18
N ALA A 69 3.60 9.46 6.37
CA ALA A 69 4.71 9.56 7.33
C ALA A 69 4.23 9.30 8.77
N LEU A 70 3.09 9.88 9.15
CA LEU A 70 2.46 9.61 10.45
C LEU A 70 1.96 8.17 10.58
N ALA A 71 1.40 7.60 9.52
CA ALA A 71 0.99 6.19 9.48
C ALA A 71 2.19 5.24 9.64
N ILE A 72 3.32 5.54 8.99
CA ILE A 72 4.59 4.82 9.18
C ILE A 72 5.02 4.91 10.65
N ALA A 73 5.10 6.11 11.20
CA ALA A 73 5.52 6.32 12.59
C ALA A 73 4.62 5.56 13.57
N LEU A 74 3.30 5.64 13.40
CA LEU A 74 2.32 4.88 14.18
C LEU A 74 2.52 3.37 14.04
N GLY A 75 2.66 2.87 12.82
CA GLY A 75 2.87 1.44 12.55
C GLY A 75 4.14 0.91 13.21
N LEU A 76 5.25 1.63 13.05
CA LEU A 76 6.53 1.26 13.66
C LEU A 76 6.47 1.33 15.20
N ALA A 77 5.83 2.34 15.77
CA ALA A 77 5.62 2.46 17.21
C ALA A 77 4.80 1.28 17.77
N LEU A 78 3.72 0.91 17.10
CA LEU A 78 2.89 -0.24 17.49
C LEU A 78 3.64 -1.57 17.33
N LEU A 79 4.46 -1.73 16.29
CA LEU A 79 5.31 -2.91 16.11
C LEU A 79 6.38 -3.01 17.19
N ALA A 80 7.01 -1.89 17.56
CA ALA A 80 7.96 -1.83 18.67
C ALA A 80 7.29 -2.17 20.00
N TRP A 81 6.11 -1.58 20.28
CA TRP A 81 5.36 -1.83 21.50
C TRP A 81 4.90 -3.29 21.63
N THR A 82 4.45 -3.90 20.54
CA THR A 82 3.98 -5.31 20.54
C THR A 82 5.11 -6.32 20.42
N GLY A 83 6.30 -5.92 19.98
CA GLY A 83 7.43 -6.81 19.69
C GLY A 83 7.20 -7.67 18.45
N TRP A 84 6.35 -7.24 17.50
CA TRP A 84 5.90 -8.08 16.38
C TRP A 84 6.76 -7.96 15.10
N TRP A 85 7.97 -7.44 15.20
CA TRP A 85 8.83 -7.20 14.02
C TRP A 85 8.96 -8.40 13.08
N ALA A 86 9.36 -9.55 13.63
CA ALA A 86 9.51 -10.78 12.83
C ALA A 86 8.16 -11.27 12.29
N GLY A 87 7.11 -11.24 13.12
CA GLY A 87 5.76 -11.64 12.72
C GLY A 87 5.13 -10.72 11.69
N ALA A 88 5.47 -9.43 11.70
CA ALA A 88 5.05 -8.44 10.70
C ALA A 88 5.85 -8.56 9.38
N GLY A 89 6.92 -9.36 9.35
CA GLY A 89 7.67 -9.64 8.12
C GLY A 89 8.82 -8.72 7.81
N PHE A 90 9.32 -7.99 8.80
CA PHE A 90 10.57 -7.24 8.70
C PHE A 90 11.78 -8.18 8.73
N THR A 91 11.69 -9.26 7.95
CA THR A 91 12.71 -10.28 7.81
C THR A 91 13.04 -10.46 6.34
N ARG A 92 14.21 -11.02 6.06
CA ARG A 92 14.55 -11.40 4.68
C ARG A 92 13.56 -12.44 4.16
N PRO A 93 13.25 -12.44 2.85
CA PRO A 93 12.43 -13.49 2.24
C PRO A 93 12.98 -14.88 2.59
N SER A 94 12.10 -15.80 2.97
CA SER A 94 12.46 -17.15 3.42
C SER A 94 13.29 -17.93 2.40
N ARG A 95 13.11 -17.63 1.11
CA ARG A 95 13.90 -18.20 0.01
C ARG A 95 14.08 -17.13 -1.07
N TRP A 96 15.32 -16.87 -1.49
CA TRP A 96 15.61 -15.94 -2.58
C TRP A 96 14.89 -16.33 -3.89
N ARG A 97 14.72 -17.61 -4.12
CA ARG A 97 13.93 -18.16 -5.24
C ARG A 97 12.48 -17.66 -5.30
N ASN A 98 11.94 -17.21 -4.19
CA ASN A 98 10.58 -16.63 -4.13
C ASN A 98 10.52 -15.22 -4.75
N MET A 99 11.64 -14.55 -5.01
CA MET A 99 11.66 -13.26 -5.72
C MET A 99 11.15 -13.36 -7.15
N ARG A 100 11.20 -14.57 -7.79
CA ARG A 100 10.55 -14.82 -9.08
C ARG A 100 9.02 -14.59 -9.06
N LEU A 101 8.40 -14.61 -7.88
CA LEU A 101 6.98 -14.29 -7.72
C LEU A 101 6.69 -12.80 -7.98
N LEU A 102 7.70 -11.96 -8.11
CA LEU A 102 7.56 -10.58 -8.56
C LEU A 102 7.40 -10.46 -10.08
N ALA A 103 7.66 -11.52 -10.86
CA ALA A 103 7.63 -11.48 -12.32
C ALA A 103 6.30 -10.94 -12.86
N PHE A 104 5.16 -11.41 -12.31
CA PHE A 104 3.84 -10.93 -12.76
C PHE A 104 3.60 -9.46 -12.42
N PRO A 105 3.75 -8.97 -11.16
CA PRO A 105 3.63 -7.54 -10.87
C PRO A 105 4.58 -6.66 -11.71
N LEU A 106 5.81 -7.08 -11.90
CA LEU A 106 6.78 -6.34 -12.72
C LEU A 106 6.42 -6.34 -14.21
N LEU A 107 5.85 -7.44 -14.74
CA LEU A 107 5.30 -7.47 -16.10
C LEU A 107 4.17 -6.45 -16.26
N VAL A 108 3.25 -6.37 -15.27
CA VAL A 108 2.19 -5.35 -15.29
C VAL A 108 2.77 -3.94 -15.27
N CYS A 109 3.83 -3.67 -14.50
CA CYS A 109 4.54 -2.39 -14.53
C CYS A 109 5.14 -2.09 -15.91
N ALA A 110 5.80 -3.05 -16.53
CA ALA A 110 6.38 -2.90 -17.86
C ALA A 110 5.31 -2.61 -18.92
N LEU A 111 4.17 -3.31 -18.87
CA LEU A 111 3.02 -3.04 -19.73
C LEU A 111 2.43 -1.65 -19.47
N THR A 112 2.37 -1.20 -18.23
CA THR A 112 1.91 0.15 -17.88
C THR A 112 2.84 1.22 -18.47
N LEU A 113 4.14 1.00 -18.44
CA LEU A 113 5.14 1.94 -18.98
C LEU A 113 5.33 1.86 -20.51
N SER A 114 4.74 0.87 -21.19
CA SER A 114 4.93 0.68 -22.63
C SER A 114 4.39 1.83 -23.49
N GLY A 115 3.46 2.64 -22.97
CA GLY A 115 2.91 3.83 -23.62
C GLY A 115 3.81 5.07 -23.50
N GLY A 116 4.94 4.95 -22.78
CA GLY A 116 5.85 6.06 -22.52
C GLY A 116 5.72 6.59 -21.08
N VAL A 117 6.62 7.51 -20.75
CA VAL A 117 6.71 8.14 -19.42
C VAL A 117 6.52 9.64 -19.56
N PHE A 118 5.51 10.18 -18.89
CA PHE A 118 5.36 11.62 -18.74
C PHE A 118 6.29 12.12 -17.63
N THR A 119 7.09 13.12 -17.94
CA THR A 119 7.97 13.73 -16.98
C THR A 119 8.28 15.18 -17.35
N SER A 120 8.29 16.04 -16.35
CA SER A 120 8.83 17.40 -16.44
C SER A 120 10.30 17.49 -16.02
N GLY A 121 11.00 16.35 -16.00
CA GLY A 121 12.42 16.26 -15.69
C GLY A 121 12.76 15.27 -14.56
N PRO A 122 14.06 15.06 -14.30
CA PRO A 122 14.52 14.10 -13.29
C PRO A 122 14.03 14.40 -11.87
N ALA A 123 13.92 15.68 -11.52
CA ALA A 123 13.41 16.10 -10.20
C ALA A 123 11.95 15.70 -9.99
N ALA A 124 11.11 15.83 -11.01
CA ALA A 124 9.71 15.43 -10.95
C ALA A 124 9.57 13.91 -10.81
N LEU A 125 10.39 13.13 -11.53
CA LEU A 125 10.43 11.68 -11.38
C LEU A 125 10.86 11.26 -9.97
N ALA A 126 11.91 11.89 -9.44
CA ALA A 126 12.40 11.63 -8.08
C ALA A 126 11.36 11.99 -7.03
N SER A 127 10.69 13.13 -7.15
CA SER A 127 9.61 13.55 -6.27
C SER A 127 8.45 12.56 -6.27
N THR A 128 7.95 12.21 -7.45
CA THR A 128 6.88 11.20 -7.61
C THR A 128 7.30 9.86 -7.00
N PHE A 129 8.53 9.40 -7.27
CA PHE A 129 9.03 8.15 -6.70
C PHE A 129 9.07 8.19 -5.17
N LEU A 130 9.58 9.27 -4.57
CA LEU A 130 9.65 9.42 -3.11
C LEU A 130 8.25 9.48 -2.47
N ALA A 131 7.33 10.24 -3.05
CA ALA A 131 5.95 10.33 -2.56
C ALA A 131 5.26 8.95 -2.61
N VAL A 132 5.39 8.24 -3.73
CA VAL A 132 4.87 6.88 -3.91
C VAL A 132 5.52 5.91 -2.93
N LEU A 133 6.83 5.97 -2.75
CA LEU A 133 7.56 5.11 -1.82
C LEU A 133 7.07 5.31 -0.38
N VAL A 134 6.90 6.54 0.07
CA VAL A 134 6.38 6.85 1.42
C VAL A 134 4.95 6.32 1.57
N ALA A 135 4.09 6.53 0.58
CA ALA A 135 2.72 6.03 0.61
C ALA A 135 2.66 4.49 0.68
N THR A 136 3.39 3.81 -0.20
CA THR A 136 3.40 2.34 -0.26
C THR A 136 4.05 1.72 0.97
N LEU A 137 5.13 2.31 1.51
CA LEU A 137 5.71 1.89 2.78
C LEU A 137 4.69 1.97 3.91
N GLY A 138 3.99 3.09 4.04
CA GLY A 138 2.96 3.27 5.06
C GLY A 138 1.85 2.24 4.94
N GLU A 139 1.34 2.03 3.74
CA GLU A 139 0.29 1.04 3.49
C GLU A 139 0.76 -0.38 3.82
N GLU A 140 1.94 -0.79 3.34
CA GLU A 140 2.44 -2.13 3.57
C GLU A 140 2.79 -2.38 5.05
N ILE A 141 3.38 -1.41 5.76
CA ILE A 141 3.67 -1.52 7.20
C ILE A 141 2.39 -1.72 8.00
N ILE A 142 1.36 -0.92 7.74
CA ILE A 142 0.09 -1.02 8.44
C ILE A 142 -0.65 -2.30 8.05
N PHE A 143 -0.98 -2.49 6.78
CA PHE A 143 -1.91 -3.55 6.36
C PHE A 143 -1.23 -4.92 6.23
N ARG A 144 -0.02 -5.02 5.68
CA ARG A 144 0.70 -6.30 5.48
C ARG A 144 1.70 -6.60 6.58
N GLY A 145 2.06 -5.62 7.40
CA GLY A 145 2.84 -5.80 8.61
C GLY A 145 1.94 -6.01 9.83
N LEU A 146 1.43 -4.92 10.38
CA LEU A 146 0.75 -4.89 11.67
C LEU A 146 -0.60 -5.64 11.66
N LEU A 147 -1.53 -5.25 10.78
CA LEU A 147 -2.88 -5.84 10.74
C LEU A 147 -2.84 -7.29 10.26
N TRP A 148 -2.00 -7.59 9.27
CA TRP A 148 -1.72 -8.96 8.85
C TRP A 148 -1.29 -9.82 10.05
N ARG A 149 -0.33 -9.36 10.85
CA ARG A 149 0.16 -10.13 12.01
C ARG A 149 -0.94 -10.43 13.02
N ALA A 150 -1.87 -9.50 13.23
CA ALA A 150 -3.01 -9.72 14.10
C ALA A 150 -3.99 -10.77 13.53
N LEU A 151 -4.27 -10.72 12.22
CA LEU A 151 -5.32 -11.52 11.57
C LEU A 151 -4.86 -12.90 11.09
N VAL A 152 -3.56 -13.11 10.82
CA VAL A 152 -3.06 -14.35 10.21
C VAL A 152 -3.35 -15.59 11.04
N GLN A 153 -3.57 -15.45 12.35
CA GLN A 153 -3.97 -16.55 13.23
C GLN A 153 -5.38 -17.09 12.90
N GLN A 154 -6.24 -16.28 12.27
CA GLN A 154 -7.56 -16.69 11.77
C GLN A 154 -7.49 -17.37 10.39
N GLY A 155 -6.30 -17.46 9.82
CA GLY A 155 -6.00 -18.03 8.52
C GLY A 155 -5.52 -17.00 7.50
N PRO A 156 -4.61 -17.41 6.60
CA PRO A 156 -3.97 -16.49 5.67
C PRO A 156 -4.94 -15.86 4.67
N VAL A 157 -5.92 -16.62 4.17
CA VAL A 157 -6.93 -16.12 3.23
C VAL A 157 -7.76 -15.01 3.85
N ARG A 158 -8.24 -15.22 5.10
CA ARG A 158 -9.00 -14.18 5.83
C ARG A 158 -8.14 -12.94 6.08
N ALA A 159 -6.88 -13.12 6.47
CA ALA A 159 -5.96 -12.01 6.68
C ALA A 159 -5.75 -11.19 5.40
N VAL A 160 -5.54 -11.86 4.24
CA VAL A 160 -5.40 -11.19 2.93
C VAL A 160 -6.67 -10.39 2.60
N ILE A 161 -7.84 -11.03 2.68
CA ILE A 161 -9.12 -10.38 2.32
C ILE A 161 -9.38 -9.17 3.21
N LEU A 162 -9.31 -9.35 4.54
CA LEU A 162 -9.64 -8.29 5.49
C LEU A 162 -8.67 -7.11 5.42
N THR A 163 -7.35 -7.37 5.33
CA THR A 163 -6.37 -6.28 5.22
C THR A 163 -6.50 -5.52 3.91
N SER A 164 -6.83 -6.20 2.81
CA SER A 164 -7.06 -5.55 1.52
C SER A 164 -8.36 -4.73 1.50
N LEU A 165 -9.42 -5.26 2.12
CA LEU A 165 -10.69 -4.54 2.27
C LEU A 165 -10.51 -3.27 3.11
N LEU A 166 -9.83 -3.36 4.25
CA LEU A 166 -9.58 -2.21 5.12
C LEU A 166 -8.70 -1.15 4.42
N ALA A 167 -7.71 -1.57 3.62
CA ALA A 167 -6.92 -0.65 2.80
C ALA A 167 -7.80 0.06 1.75
N GLY A 168 -8.66 -0.67 1.03
CA GLY A 168 -9.59 -0.09 0.09
C GLY A 168 -10.58 0.89 0.74
N LEU A 169 -11.12 0.56 1.92
CA LEU A 169 -12.00 1.45 2.68
C LEU A 169 -11.27 2.73 3.10
N LEU A 170 -10.00 2.64 3.54
CA LEU A 170 -9.20 3.81 3.88
C LEU A 170 -9.02 4.72 2.64
N VAL A 171 -8.78 4.14 1.47
CA VAL A 171 -8.67 4.90 0.21
C VAL A 171 -9.98 5.61 -0.13
N ILE A 172 -11.14 4.95 0.01
CA ILE A 172 -12.45 5.61 -0.18
C ILE A 172 -12.55 6.85 0.70
N GLY A 173 -12.34 6.69 2.01
CA GLY A 173 -12.49 7.81 2.95
C GLY A 173 -11.51 8.95 2.71
N ARG A 174 -10.32 8.65 2.18
CA ARG A 174 -9.32 9.67 1.82
C ARG A 174 -9.65 10.37 0.51
N THR A 175 -10.15 9.66 -0.48
CA THR A 175 -10.34 10.20 -1.83
C THR A 175 -11.72 10.86 -1.99
N ALA A 176 -12.76 10.30 -1.37
CA ALA A 176 -14.12 10.81 -1.49
C ALA A 176 -14.33 12.20 -0.88
N THR A 177 -13.42 12.65 -0.02
CA THR A 177 -13.46 14.01 0.53
C THR A 177 -12.93 15.07 -0.42
N ASP A 178 -12.13 14.69 -1.42
CA ASP A 178 -11.42 15.62 -2.31
C ASP A 178 -11.84 15.48 -3.78
N GLY A 179 -12.53 14.42 -4.13
CA GLY A 179 -12.84 14.08 -5.51
C GLY A 179 -14.18 13.38 -5.73
N PRO A 180 -14.53 13.10 -6.98
CA PRO A 180 -15.79 12.44 -7.30
C PRO A 180 -15.81 10.98 -6.81
N TRP A 181 -16.95 10.55 -6.29
CA TRP A 181 -17.19 9.20 -5.80
C TRP A 181 -16.75 8.07 -6.75
N PRO A 182 -17.01 8.14 -8.08
CA PRO A 182 -16.56 7.08 -9.00
C PRO A 182 -15.05 6.88 -8.98
N GLU A 183 -14.28 7.95 -8.82
CA GLU A 183 -12.82 7.88 -8.73
C GLU A 183 -12.38 7.23 -7.42
N ALA A 184 -12.99 7.60 -6.31
CA ALA A 184 -12.72 6.99 -5.00
C ALA A 184 -12.98 5.47 -5.01
N VAL A 185 -14.10 5.05 -5.60
CA VAL A 185 -14.45 3.63 -5.74
C VAL A 185 -13.47 2.90 -6.65
N ARG A 186 -13.06 3.51 -7.77
CA ARG A 186 -12.09 2.92 -8.70
C ARG A 186 -10.74 2.70 -8.02
N LEU A 187 -10.22 3.70 -7.33
CA LEU A 187 -8.96 3.61 -6.60
C LEU A 187 -9.03 2.59 -5.47
N ALA A 188 -10.13 2.54 -4.74
CA ALA A 188 -10.35 1.55 -3.69
C ALA A 188 -10.39 0.12 -4.24
N ALA A 189 -11.06 -0.11 -5.37
CA ALA A 189 -11.09 -1.40 -6.04
C ALA A 189 -9.67 -1.83 -6.49
N LEU A 190 -8.90 -0.92 -7.06
CA LEU A 190 -7.51 -1.18 -7.45
C LEU A 190 -6.63 -1.49 -6.23
N THR A 191 -6.78 -0.71 -5.15
CA THR A 191 -6.08 -0.94 -3.87
C THR A 191 -6.46 -2.28 -3.26
N PHE A 192 -7.74 -2.66 -3.28
CA PHE A 192 -8.19 -3.97 -2.82
C PHE A 192 -7.55 -5.10 -3.63
N CYS A 193 -7.62 -5.04 -4.96
CA CYS A 193 -7.11 -6.08 -5.85
C CYS A 193 -5.58 -6.20 -5.81
N GLY A 194 -4.86 -5.07 -5.85
CA GLY A 194 -3.42 -5.03 -5.64
C GLY A 194 -3.05 -5.55 -4.26
N GLY A 195 -3.74 -5.08 -3.24
CA GLY A 195 -3.58 -5.50 -1.86
C GLY A 195 -3.78 -6.99 -1.63
N PHE A 196 -4.69 -7.60 -2.38
CA PHE A 196 -4.90 -9.04 -2.36
C PHE A 196 -3.65 -9.79 -2.83
N THR A 197 -3.04 -9.34 -3.93
CA THR A 197 -1.76 -9.90 -4.41
C THR A 197 -0.61 -9.66 -3.44
N TYR A 198 -0.45 -8.43 -2.92
CA TYR A 198 0.65 -8.11 -2.01
C TYR A 198 0.54 -8.87 -0.69
N GLY A 199 -0.69 -9.07 -0.17
CA GLY A 199 -0.95 -9.93 0.97
C GLY A 199 -0.62 -11.40 0.70
N ALA A 200 -0.94 -11.90 -0.49
CA ALA A 200 -0.58 -13.25 -0.91
C ALA A 200 0.94 -13.41 -1.11
N LEU A 201 1.64 -12.41 -1.66
CA LEU A 201 3.11 -12.35 -1.70
C LEU A 201 3.71 -12.36 -0.29
N ARG A 202 3.15 -11.57 0.62
CA ARG A 202 3.55 -11.56 2.04
C ARG A 202 3.45 -12.95 2.66
N TRP A 203 2.36 -13.68 2.41
CA TRP A 203 2.18 -15.05 2.85
C TRP A 203 3.22 -16.00 2.28
N ARG A 204 3.48 -15.91 0.97
CA ARG A 204 4.40 -16.82 0.26
C ARG A 204 5.87 -16.59 0.59
N THR A 205 6.26 -15.35 0.81
CA THR A 205 7.66 -14.96 1.03
C THR A 205 8.02 -14.84 2.50
N THR A 206 7.01 -14.80 3.39
CA THR A 206 7.15 -14.49 4.83
C THR A 206 7.78 -13.13 5.11
N SER A 207 7.90 -12.27 4.10
CA SER A 207 8.55 -10.97 4.13
C SER A 207 7.66 -9.89 3.56
N ILE A 208 7.71 -8.68 4.11
CA ILE A 208 6.98 -7.51 3.62
C ILE A 208 7.65 -6.89 2.38
N TRP A 209 8.97 -7.06 2.22
CA TRP A 209 9.77 -6.37 1.22
C TRP A 209 9.37 -6.64 -0.24
N PRO A 210 9.03 -7.88 -0.65
CA PRO A 210 8.54 -8.13 -2.01
C PRO A 210 7.22 -7.43 -2.31
N GLY A 211 6.33 -7.31 -1.32
CA GLY A 211 5.09 -6.54 -1.44
C GLY A 211 5.37 -5.04 -1.64
N ILE A 212 6.25 -4.46 -0.81
CA ILE A 212 6.67 -3.06 -0.93
C ILE A 212 7.25 -2.80 -2.33
N LEU A 213 8.17 -3.64 -2.81
CA LEU A 213 8.79 -3.47 -4.11
C LEU A 213 7.76 -3.52 -5.25
N ALA A 214 6.89 -4.54 -5.26
CA ALA A 214 5.86 -4.69 -6.28
C ALA A 214 4.85 -3.53 -6.26
N HIS A 215 4.41 -3.11 -5.07
CA HIS A 215 3.46 -2.03 -4.90
C HIS A 215 4.05 -0.69 -5.32
N THR A 216 5.26 -0.36 -4.85
CA THR A 216 5.96 0.88 -5.24
C THR A 216 6.19 0.94 -6.75
N ALA A 217 6.66 -0.16 -7.35
CA ALA A 217 6.89 -0.21 -8.79
C ALA A 217 5.59 0.02 -9.59
N PHE A 218 4.50 -0.64 -9.19
CA PHE A 218 3.21 -0.48 -9.86
C PHE A 218 2.62 0.92 -9.69
N ALA A 219 2.58 1.43 -8.46
CA ALA A 219 2.04 2.76 -8.17
C ALA A 219 2.87 3.86 -8.88
N PHE A 220 4.20 3.72 -8.91
CA PHE A 220 5.06 4.63 -9.65
C PHE A 220 4.79 4.53 -11.16
N ALA A 221 4.72 3.32 -11.73
CA ALA A 221 4.42 3.13 -13.13
C ALA A 221 3.09 3.79 -13.55
N VAL A 222 2.04 3.61 -12.74
CA VAL A 222 0.73 4.27 -12.97
C VAL A 222 0.83 5.78 -12.86
N GLY A 223 1.63 6.29 -11.92
CA GLY A 223 1.81 7.73 -11.69
C GLY A 223 2.56 8.46 -12.80
N VAL A 224 3.41 7.76 -13.55
CA VAL A 224 4.25 8.40 -14.59
C VAL A 224 3.91 7.96 -16.03
N ALA A 225 3.04 6.97 -16.21
CA ALA A 225 2.73 6.43 -17.53
C ALA A 225 1.91 7.41 -18.37
N THR A 226 2.29 7.58 -19.64
CA THR A 226 1.50 8.27 -20.67
C THR A 226 0.72 7.24 -21.48
N LEU A 227 -0.50 6.97 -21.06
CA LEU A 227 -1.39 6.05 -21.77
C LEU A 227 -2.60 6.79 -22.34
N GLY A 228 -2.93 6.52 -23.59
CA GLY A 228 -4.22 6.96 -24.13
C GLY A 228 -5.38 6.40 -23.29
N THR A 229 -6.50 7.11 -23.26
CA THR A 229 -7.65 6.79 -22.38
C THR A 229 -8.09 5.33 -22.47
N LEU A 230 -8.18 4.77 -23.67
CA LEU A 230 -8.59 3.36 -23.85
C LEU A 230 -7.54 2.40 -23.30
N THR A 231 -6.28 2.61 -23.65
CA THR A 231 -5.15 1.78 -23.18
C THR A 231 -5.04 1.84 -21.66
N PHE A 232 -5.18 3.02 -21.05
CA PHE A 232 -5.20 3.18 -19.60
C PHE A 232 -6.31 2.36 -18.95
N ARG A 233 -7.55 2.43 -19.48
CA ARG A 233 -8.69 1.65 -18.96
C ARG A 233 -8.43 0.14 -19.07
N LEU A 234 -7.87 -0.32 -20.18
CA LEU A 234 -7.54 -1.74 -20.37
C LEU A 234 -6.44 -2.19 -19.41
N VAL A 235 -5.38 -1.41 -19.24
CA VAL A 235 -4.31 -1.72 -18.27
C VAL A 235 -4.86 -1.80 -16.86
N ILE A 236 -5.69 -0.86 -16.44
CA ILE A 236 -6.31 -0.89 -15.10
C ILE A 236 -7.21 -2.12 -14.93
N LEU A 237 -8.05 -2.43 -15.93
CA LEU A 237 -8.93 -3.61 -15.88
C LEU A 237 -8.11 -4.90 -15.81
N LEU A 238 -7.12 -5.08 -16.69
CA LEU A 238 -6.24 -6.25 -16.72
C LEU A 238 -5.43 -6.38 -15.42
N SER A 239 -4.94 -5.25 -14.89
CA SER A 239 -4.22 -5.24 -13.61
C SER A 239 -5.14 -5.69 -12.46
N THR A 240 -6.37 -5.16 -12.40
CA THR A 240 -7.35 -5.50 -11.37
C THR A 240 -7.68 -6.99 -11.39
N VAL A 241 -8.06 -7.52 -12.55
CA VAL A 241 -8.37 -8.95 -12.70
C VAL A 241 -7.13 -9.83 -12.50
N GLY A 242 -6.00 -9.43 -13.09
CA GLY A 242 -4.73 -10.16 -13.00
C GLY A 242 -4.20 -10.22 -11.57
N PHE A 243 -4.29 -9.14 -10.80
CA PHE A 243 -3.87 -9.14 -9.40
C PHE A 243 -4.73 -10.08 -8.55
N VAL A 244 -6.04 -10.12 -8.73
CA VAL A 244 -6.90 -11.07 -8.03
C VAL A 244 -6.56 -12.50 -8.43
N ALA A 245 -6.49 -12.80 -9.72
CA ALA A 245 -6.18 -14.14 -10.23
C ALA A 245 -4.81 -14.62 -9.73
N TYR A 246 -3.80 -13.73 -9.79
CA TYR A 246 -2.45 -14.05 -9.31
C TYR A 246 -2.40 -14.25 -7.80
N GLY A 247 -3.08 -13.42 -7.02
CA GLY A 247 -3.21 -13.59 -5.59
C GLY A 247 -3.87 -14.91 -5.21
N LEU A 248 -4.94 -15.31 -5.91
CA LEU A 248 -5.57 -16.63 -5.74
C LEU A 248 -4.59 -17.77 -6.06
N TYR A 249 -3.84 -17.67 -7.15
CA TYR A 249 -2.79 -18.63 -7.50
C TYR A 249 -1.76 -18.78 -6.38
N LEU A 250 -1.30 -17.65 -5.82
CA LEU A 250 -0.36 -17.64 -4.71
C LEU A 250 -0.93 -18.29 -3.44
N LEU A 251 -2.21 -18.10 -3.15
CA LEU A 251 -2.85 -18.67 -1.97
C LEU A 251 -3.16 -20.16 -2.09
N ARG A 252 -3.43 -20.65 -3.30
CA ARG A 252 -3.79 -22.07 -3.53
C ARG A 252 -2.64 -23.05 -3.40
N ASN A 253 -1.39 -22.61 -3.64
CA ASN A 253 -0.26 -23.53 -3.73
C ASN A 253 0.28 -23.90 -2.33
N PRO A 254 0.13 -25.16 -1.86
CA PRO A 254 0.45 -25.59 -0.51
C PRO A 254 1.95 -25.71 -0.20
N SER A 255 2.83 -25.54 -1.20
CA SER A 255 4.27 -25.85 -1.09
C SER A 255 5.06 -25.01 -0.07
N VAL A 256 4.43 -24.10 0.65
CA VAL A 256 5.06 -23.22 1.68
C VAL A 256 4.54 -23.49 3.09
N ARG A 257 3.55 -24.37 3.28
CA ARG A 257 3.01 -24.67 4.61
C ARG A 257 4.03 -25.25 5.60
N ALA A 258 5.12 -25.83 5.12
CA ALA A 258 5.99 -26.64 5.96
C ALA A 258 7.04 -25.88 6.77
N ASN A 259 7.40 -24.61 6.44
CA ASN A 259 8.57 -23.97 7.04
C ASN A 259 8.35 -22.51 7.50
N GLY A 260 7.17 -21.97 7.46
CA GLY A 260 6.88 -20.66 8.03
C GLY A 260 6.55 -20.81 9.51
N GLY A 261 7.53 -20.63 10.37
CA GLY A 261 7.47 -20.76 11.83
C GLY A 261 6.38 -19.97 12.54
N LEU A 262 5.13 -20.36 12.34
CA LEU A 262 4.08 -20.23 13.35
C LEU A 262 4.23 -21.43 14.28
N THR A 263 5.39 -21.55 14.93
CA THR A 263 5.51 -22.44 16.08
C THR A 263 4.50 -21.95 17.09
N LYS A 264 3.43 -22.76 17.32
CA LYS A 264 2.65 -22.65 18.56
C LYS A 264 3.65 -22.45 19.69
N PRO A 265 3.42 -21.48 20.59
CA PRO A 265 4.24 -21.36 21.79
C PRO A 265 4.29 -22.77 22.40
N ARG A 266 5.48 -23.35 22.53
CA ARG A 266 5.63 -24.57 23.32
C ARG A 266 5.03 -24.26 24.69
N PRO A 267 4.06 -25.06 25.18
CA PRO A 267 3.62 -24.89 26.54
C PRO A 267 4.86 -24.99 27.43
N SER A 268 5.14 -23.93 28.20
CA SER A 268 6.17 -23.94 29.19
C SER A 268 5.90 -25.15 30.08
N ARG A 269 6.79 -26.15 30.06
CA ARG A 269 6.80 -27.18 31.11
C ARG A 269 7.06 -26.44 32.41
N VAL A 270 6.00 -26.22 33.17
CA VAL A 270 6.11 -25.85 34.58
C VAL A 270 6.79 -27.05 35.25
N ARG A 271 8.01 -26.84 35.72
CA ARG A 271 8.67 -27.70 36.71
C ARG A 271 8.29 -27.21 38.08
#